data_650ec9df3d968bea58940afb7a7a4a10
#
_entry.id   650ec9df3d968bea58940afb7a7a4a10
#
_cell.length_a   1.000
_cell.length_b   1.000
_cell.length_c   1.000
_cell.angle_alpha   90.00
_cell.angle_beta   90.00
_cell.angle_gamma   90.00
#
_symmetry.space_group_name_H-M   'P 1'
#
loop_
_entity.id
_entity.type
_entity.pdbx_description
1 polymer ?
#
loop_
_entity_poly.entity_id
_entity_poly.type
_entity_poly.pdbx_seq_one_letter_code
_entity_poly.pdbx_strand_id
1 'polypeptide(L)'
;EKAIMDQNGHLYLMTDYLDELYNATSIAELMQKAPHKITSFEKNISIVEEELNIKYNDEQKQAIKSALTNNISIITGGPGTGKTTIVKGIIKMYSLINKLNDAGLEREVMLLAPTGRAAKRMSETTRLPSSTIHRFLKWDKENNIFAINELNPLHYNLFIIDETSMLDNHLLASFFKGITLNTQIVFVGDVHQLPSVGPGLILSDMIKANIPHIMLETIYRQSENSYIPFLAKNIKDVNTLENFNIKTDDYSFISANNDQIKDCIKKIILKMLDKNIKSNQIEVLAPMYKGENGIDNLNILLQDIFNESTVGKDETHIGPITYRVGDKILNLVNDLENNIYNGDIGYIEEINIESKTDFMIINYYGRKISYKKDELITITHAYAMSIHKSQGSEFEHVIMPVSTNYSRMLYNKLLYTGVSR
;
A
#
# COMPACT_ATOMS: atom_id res chain seq x y z
N GLU A 1 7.70 35.49 -10.71
CA GLU A 1 7.37 34.54 -9.62
C GLU A 1 8.61 33.76 -9.24
N LYS A 2 8.99 33.76 -7.96
CA LYS A 2 10.14 32.96 -7.51
C LYS A 2 9.75 31.49 -7.50
N ALA A 3 10.26 30.72 -8.43
CA ALA A 3 10.06 29.27 -8.47
C ALA A 3 10.91 28.54 -7.39
N ILE A 4 11.90 29.21 -6.79
CA ILE A 4 12.87 28.67 -5.84
C ILE A 4 12.93 29.54 -4.59
N MET A 5 12.91 28.91 -3.43
CA MET A 5 13.12 29.50 -2.10
C MET A 5 14.52 29.13 -1.62
N ASP A 6 15.28 30.13 -1.15
CA ASP A 6 16.54 29.90 -0.42
C ASP A 6 16.28 30.07 1.08
N GLN A 7 16.57 29.03 1.84
CA GLN A 7 16.50 29.08 3.31
C GLN A 7 17.76 28.44 3.89
N ASN A 8 18.56 29.23 4.57
CA ASN A 8 19.80 28.80 5.21
C ASN A 8 20.78 28.11 4.26
N GLY A 9 20.86 28.54 2.99
CA GLY A 9 21.72 27.97 1.97
C GLY A 9 21.19 26.69 1.31
N HIS A 10 19.96 26.30 1.61
CA HIS A 10 19.24 25.23 0.95
C HIS A 10 18.22 25.77 -0.03
N LEU A 11 18.21 25.22 -1.24
CA LEU A 11 17.29 25.61 -2.31
C LEU A 11 16.09 24.65 -2.37
N TYR A 12 14.88 25.19 -2.31
CA TYR A 12 13.63 24.44 -2.38
C TYR A 12 12.82 24.92 -3.58
N LEU A 13 12.06 24.03 -4.21
CA LEU A 13 10.94 24.48 -5.02
C LEU A 13 9.95 25.20 -4.13
N MET A 14 9.44 26.36 -4.57
CA MET A 14 8.50 27.16 -3.77
C MET A 14 7.25 26.36 -3.39
N THR A 15 6.74 25.53 -4.29
CA THR A 15 5.58 24.67 -4.04
C THR A 15 5.84 23.68 -2.91
N ASP A 16 6.97 22.98 -2.94
CA ASP A 16 7.32 21.99 -1.93
C ASP A 16 7.55 22.64 -0.56
N TYR A 17 8.19 23.82 -0.55
CA TYR A 17 8.40 24.59 0.68
C TYR A 17 7.07 25.03 1.30
N LEU A 18 6.14 25.53 0.49
CA LEU A 18 4.82 25.98 0.97
C LEU A 18 3.97 24.81 1.48
N ASP A 19 4.00 23.68 0.80
CA ASP A 19 3.28 22.47 1.23
C ASP A 19 3.85 21.94 2.55
N GLU A 20 5.18 21.91 2.73
CA GLU A 20 5.82 21.50 3.98
C GLU A 20 5.49 22.46 5.13
N LEU A 21 5.55 23.77 4.88
CA LEU A 21 5.17 24.79 5.86
C LEU A 21 3.70 24.65 6.28
N TYR A 22 2.80 24.40 5.33
CA TYR A 22 1.38 24.19 5.61
C TYR A 22 1.14 22.93 6.45
N ASN A 23 1.82 21.85 6.11
CA ASN A 23 1.80 20.60 6.88
C ASN A 23 2.25 20.83 8.32
N ALA A 24 3.39 21.46 8.50
CA ALA A 24 3.95 21.75 9.82
C ALA A 24 3.00 22.64 10.67
N THR A 25 2.42 23.67 10.06
CA THR A 25 1.47 24.57 10.72
C THR A 25 0.20 23.83 11.14
N SER A 26 -0.39 23.03 10.26
CA SER A 26 -1.60 22.24 10.54
C SER A 26 -1.38 21.23 11.66
N ILE A 27 -0.24 20.55 11.62
CA ILE A 27 0.16 19.59 12.66
C ILE A 27 0.36 20.31 14.02
N ALA A 28 1.03 21.48 14.01
CA ALA A 28 1.24 22.27 15.23
C ALA A 28 -0.09 22.74 15.84
N GLU A 29 -1.07 23.13 15.01
CA GLU A 29 -2.40 23.48 15.48
C GLU A 29 -3.09 22.30 16.17
N LEU A 30 -3.07 21.11 15.55
CA LEU A 30 -3.66 19.91 16.15
C LEU A 30 -2.97 19.52 17.47
N MET A 31 -1.65 19.69 17.56
CA MET A 31 -0.86 19.40 18.78
C MET A 31 -1.18 20.36 19.93
N GLN A 32 -1.58 21.59 19.66
CA GLN A 32 -1.93 22.58 20.69
C GLN A 32 -3.32 22.37 21.30
N LYS A 33 -4.18 21.58 20.66
CA LYS A 33 -5.53 21.31 21.17
C LYS A 33 -5.49 20.40 22.38
N ALA A 34 -6.43 20.61 23.31
CA ALA A 34 -6.57 19.80 24.50
C ALA A 34 -6.84 18.33 24.12
N PRO A 35 -6.21 17.37 24.80
CA PRO A 35 -6.45 15.96 24.56
C PRO A 35 -7.87 15.56 24.98
N HIS A 36 -8.42 14.54 24.30
CA HIS A 36 -9.72 13.99 24.63
C HIS A 36 -9.66 13.13 25.88
N LYS A 37 -10.66 13.28 26.75
CA LYS A 37 -10.76 12.46 27.96
C LYS A 37 -11.52 11.16 27.68
N ILE A 38 -10.87 10.04 27.90
CA ILE A 38 -11.49 8.72 27.83
C ILE A 38 -11.78 8.24 29.24
N THR A 39 -13.04 8.05 29.55
CA THR A 39 -13.48 7.42 30.80
C THR A 39 -13.59 5.91 30.63
N SER A 40 -13.20 5.15 31.67
CA SER A 40 -13.37 3.68 31.69
C SER A 40 -12.70 2.93 30.53
N PHE A 41 -11.51 3.34 30.12
CA PHE A 41 -10.79 2.72 29.00
C PHE A 41 -10.68 1.20 29.16
N GLU A 42 -10.23 0.71 30.33
CA GLU A 42 -10.01 -0.72 30.60
C GLU A 42 -11.32 -1.55 30.50
N LYS A 43 -12.42 -0.99 30.97
CA LYS A 43 -13.74 -1.64 30.84
C LYS A 43 -14.17 -1.71 29.37
N ASN A 44 -14.03 -0.61 28.66
CA ASN A 44 -14.48 -0.51 27.27
C ASN A 44 -13.63 -1.39 26.35
N ILE A 45 -12.29 -1.44 26.55
CA ILE A 45 -11.42 -2.28 25.72
C ILE A 45 -11.74 -3.77 25.93
N SER A 46 -12.09 -4.20 27.16
CA SER A 46 -12.50 -5.59 27.42
C SER A 46 -13.78 -5.97 26.66
N ILE A 47 -14.74 -5.05 26.55
CA ILE A 47 -15.94 -5.26 25.74
C ILE A 47 -15.58 -5.42 24.27
N VAL A 48 -14.68 -4.56 23.76
CA VAL A 48 -14.22 -4.61 22.35
C VAL A 48 -13.43 -5.89 22.07
N GLU A 49 -12.60 -6.35 23.01
CA GLU A 49 -11.88 -7.63 22.90
C GLU A 49 -12.85 -8.81 22.78
N GLU A 50 -13.94 -8.82 23.57
CA GLU A 50 -14.97 -9.84 23.53
C GLU A 50 -15.76 -9.79 22.21
N GLU A 51 -16.23 -8.62 21.78
CA GLU A 51 -16.98 -8.45 20.52
C GLU A 51 -16.18 -8.84 19.27
N LEU A 52 -14.88 -8.54 19.24
CA LEU A 52 -14.00 -8.85 18.12
C LEU A 52 -13.38 -10.25 18.22
N ASN A 53 -13.60 -10.97 19.34
CA ASN A 53 -12.96 -12.25 19.67
C ASN A 53 -11.43 -12.22 19.51
N ILE A 54 -10.81 -11.19 20.07
CA ILE A 54 -9.36 -10.97 20.06
C ILE A 54 -8.89 -10.50 21.43
N LYS A 55 -7.57 -10.56 21.67
CA LYS A 55 -6.97 -10.00 22.86
C LYS A 55 -5.81 -9.10 22.43
N TYR A 56 -5.87 -7.82 22.82
CA TYR A 56 -4.80 -6.87 22.57
C TYR A 56 -3.68 -7.01 23.60
N ASN A 57 -2.43 -6.89 23.17
CA ASN A 57 -1.32 -6.71 24.09
C ASN A 57 -1.23 -5.26 24.57
N ASP A 58 -0.26 -4.98 25.44
CA ASP A 58 -0.09 -3.66 26.05
C ASP A 58 0.27 -2.58 25.02
N GLU A 59 1.15 -2.88 24.03
CA GLU A 59 1.49 -1.95 22.94
C GLU A 59 0.24 -1.59 22.10
N GLN A 60 -0.57 -2.57 21.77
CA GLN A 60 -1.80 -2.38 21.00
C GLN A 60 -2.85 -1.58 21.79
N LYS A 61 -3.00 -1.86 23.09
CA LYS A 61 -3.89 -1.08 23.96
C LYS A 61 -3.42 0.37 24.08
N GLN A 62 -2.12 0.59 24.22
CA GLN A 62 -1.54 1.93 24.23
C GLN A 62 -1.76 2.65 22.89
N ALA A 63 -1.63 1.96 21.75
CA ALA A 63 -1.89 2.52 20.43
C ALA A 63 -3.36 2.96 20.29
N ILE A 64 -4.31 2.12 20.68
CA ILE A 64 -5.75 2.45 20.67
C ILE A 64 -6.02 3.64 21.59
N LYS A 65 -5.45 3.64 22.80
CA LYS A 65 -5.62 4.74 23.76
C LYS A 65 -5.03 6.04 23.25
N SER A 66 -3.83 6.00 22.69
CA SER A 66 -3.15 7.18 22.11
C SER A 66 -3.97 7.76 20.96
N ALA A 67 -4.47 6.92 20.04
CA ALA A 67 -5.29 7.32 18.90
C ALA A 67 -6.58 8.05 19.32
N LEU A 68 -7.20 7.64 20.40
CA LEU A 68 -8.47 8.23 20.88
C LEU A 68 -8.28 9.39 21.86
N THR A 69 -7.09 9.56 22.43
CA THR A 69 -6.78 10.63 23.37
C THR A 69 -6.22 11.87 22.68
N ASN A 70 -5.33 11.68 21.69
CA ASN A 70 -4.66 12.78 21.02
C ASN A 70 -5.44 13.25 19.77
N ASN A 71 -5.30 14.52 19.41
CA ASN A 71 -5.88 15.06 18.18
C ASN A 71 -5.09 14.61 16.93
N ILE A 72 -3.82 14.27 17.11
CA ILE A 72 -2.98 13.67 16.08
C ILE A 72 -2.13 12.58 16.73
N SER A 73 -2.05 11.42 16.10
CA SER A 73 -1.25 10.30 16.57
C SER A 73 -0.77 9.42 15.44
N ILE A 74 0.29 8.68 15.69
CA ILE A 74 0.92 7.78 14.72
C ILE A 74 0.99 6.37 15.31
N ILE A 75 0.63 5.38 14.50
CA ILE A 75 0.81 3.97 14.78
C ILE A 75 1.72 3.40 13.69
N THR A 76 2.93 3.05 14.06
CA THR A 76 3.90 2.51 13.12
C THR A 76 4.36 1.12 13.55
N GLY A 77 4.61 0.25 12.59
CA GLY A 77 5.09 -1.10 12.85
C GLY A 77 5.25 -1.91 11.58
N GLY A 78 6.04 -2.95 11.65
CA GLY A 78 6.29 -3.86 10.53
C GLY A 78 5.06 -4.68 10.13
N PRO A 79 5.22 -5.54 9.13
CA PRO A 79 4.19 -6.49 8.74
C PRO A 79 3.88 -7.45 9.90
N GLY A 80 2.62 -7.83 10.04
CA GLY A 80 2.21 -8.79 11.09
C GLY A 80 2.15 -8.25 12.51
N THR A 81 2.39 -6.94 12.76
CA THR A 81 2.29 -6.34 14.10
C THR A 81 0.84 -6.02 14.53
N GLY A 82 -0.13 -6.30 13.65
CA GLY A 82 -1.55 -6.12 13.98
C GLY A 82 -2.09 -4.71 13.77
N LYS A 83 -1.47 -3.87 12.93
CA LYS A 83 -1.96 -2.52 12.60
C LYS A 83 -3.45 -2.51 12.22
N THR A 84 -3.86 -3.39 11.33
CA THR A 84 -5.26 -3.51 10.89
C THR A 84 -6.20 -3.91 12.04
N THR A 85 -5.73 -4.76 12.95
CA THR A 85 -6.48 -5.18 14.15
C THR A 85 -6.64 -3.99 15.11
N ILE A 86 -5.61 -3.16 15.25
CA ILE A 86 -5.67 -1.93 16.04
C ILE A 86 -6.66 -0.93 15.44
N VAL A 87 -6.67 -0.75 14.11
CA VAL A 87 -7.64 0.10 13.42
C VAL A 87 -9.08 -0.33 13.73
N LYS A 88 -9.38 -1.65 13.70
CA LYS A 88 -10.68 -2.16 14.14
C LYS A 88 -10.98 -1.80 15.60
N GLY A 89 -10.00 -1.95 16.47
CA GLY A 89 -10.12 -1.59 17.88
C GLY A 89 -10.42 -0.11 18.09
N ILE A 90 -9.72 0.78 17.38
CA ILE A 90 -9.97 2.22 17.42
C ILE A 90 -11.41 2.55 17.03
N ILE A 91 -11.88 2.01 15.89
CA ILE A 91 -13.24 2.24 15.38
C ILE A 91 -14.29 1.74 16.38
N LYS A 92 -14.14 0.52 16.90
CA LYS A 92 -15.06 -0.05 17.86
C LYS A 92 -15.07 0.70 19.19
N MET A 93 -13.91 1.07 19.70
CA MET A 93 -13.80 1.92 20.90
C MET A 93 -14.43 3.29 20.70
N TYR A 94 -14.21 3.91 19.53
CA TYR A 94 -14.81 5.20 19.15
C TYR A 94 -16.34 5.09 19.11
N SER A 95 -16.88 4.04 18.47
CA SER A 95 -18.33 3.73 18.47
C SER A 95 -18.89 3.60 19.87
N LEU A 96 -18.23 2.83 20.74
CA LEU A 96 -18.70 2.55 22.09
C LEU A 96 -18.69 3.83 22.97
N ILE A 97 -17.60 4.61 22.91
CA ILE A 97 -17.45 5.84 23.69
C ILE A 97 -18.49 6.89 23.28
N ASN A 98 -18.73 7.05 21.98
CA ASN A 98 -19.64 8.06 21.43
C ASN A 98 -21.07 7.51 21.23
N LYS A 99 -21.34 6.25 21.59
CA LYS A 99 -22.65 5.59 21.45
C LYS A 99 -23.21 5.64 20.02
N LEU A 100 -22.34 5.40 19.04
CA LEU A 100 -22.68 5.46 17.62
C LEU A 100 -23.10 4.07 17.11
N ASN A 101 -24.10 4.06 16.25
CA ASN A 101 -24.40 2.91 15.38
C ASN A 101 -23.59 3.01 14.07
N ASP A 102 -23.73 2.04 13.16
CA ASP A 102 -23.00 1.99 11.91
C ASP A 102 -23.21 3.25 11.05
N ALA A 103 -24.45 3.75 10.94
CA ALA A 103 -24.75 4.97 10.21
C ALA A 103 -24.14 6.23 10.86
N GLY A 104 -24.01 6.25 12.19
CA GLY A 104 -23.30 7.30 12.93
C GLY A 104 -21.79 7.24 12.66
N LEU A 105 -21.22 6.03 12.68
CA LEU A 105 -19.80 5.82 12.37
C LEU A 105 -19.45 6.29 10.95
N GLU A 106 -20.26 5.97 9.95
CA GLU A 106 -20.02 6.42 8.57
C GLU A 106 -20.03 7.94 8.39
N ARG A 107 -20.74 8.66 9.25
CA ARG A 107 -20.80 10.14 9.24
C ARG A 107 -19.63 10.78 9.98
N GLU A 108 -19.12 10.12 11.00
CA GLU A 108 -18.10 10.71 11.89
C GLU A 108 -16.70 10.22 11.62
N VAL A 109 -16.54 9.03 11.04
CA VAL A 109 -15.24 8.38 10.81
C VAL A 109 -14.98 8.27 9.31
N MET A 110 -13.83 8.78 8.86
CA MET A 110 -13.37 8.64 7.48
C MET A 110 -12.08 7.82 7.44
N LEU A 111 -12.12 6.76 6.63
CA LEU A 111 -10.97 5.88 6.40
C LEU A 111 -10.33 6.21 5.06
N LEU A 112 -9.04 6.52 5.07
CA LEU A 112 -8.30 6.97 3.90
C LEU A 112 -7.02 6.15 3.69
N ALA A 113 -6.59 6.04 2.43
CA ALA A 113 -5.29 5.51 2.08
C ALA A 113 -4.73 6.20 0.82
N PRO A 114 -3.42 6.18 0.56
CA PRO A 114 -2.83 6.71 -0.66
C PRO A 114 -3.22 5.93 -1.92
N THR A 115 -3.46 4.61 -1.79
CA THR A 115 -3.74 3.72 -2.92
C THR A 115 -5.12 3.08 -2.84
N GLY A 116 -5.70 2.73 -4.00
CA GLY A 116 -7.00 2.07 -4.08
C GLY A 116 -7.01 0.69 -3.41
N ARG A 117 -5.92 -0.07 -3.54
CA ARG A 117 -5.78 -1.39 -2.88
C ARG A 117 -5.81 -1.28 -1.37
N ALA A 118 -5.04 -0.35 -0.80
CA ALA A 118 -5.02 -0.14 0.64
C ALA A 118 -6.39 0.33 1.15
N ALA A 119 -7.06 1.25 0.43
CA ALA A 119 -8.42 1.67 0.75
C ALA A 119 -9.40 0.48 0.71
N LYS A 120 -9.40 -0.31 -0.37
CA LYS A 120 -10.26 -1.48 -0.50
C LYS A 120 -10.05 -2.47 0.64
N ARG A 121 -8.80 -2.83 0.93
CA ARG A 121 -8.44 -3.73 2.03
C ARG A 121 -8.93 -3.20 3.38
N MET A 122 -8.79 -1.90 3.62
CA MET A 122 -9.30 -1.25 4.83
C MET A 122 -10.82 -1.38 4.93
N SER A 123 -11.56 -1.15 3.84
CA SER A 123 -13.02 -1.32 3.80
C SER A 123 -13.45 -2.76 4.07
N GLU A 124 -12.83 -3.74 3.40
CA GLU A 124 -13.11 -5.17 3.61
C GLU A 124 -12.87 -5.60 5.05
N THR A 125 -11.82 -5.07 5.67
CA THR A 125 -11.41 -5.44 7.03
C THR A 125 -12.28 -4.79 8.09
N THR A 126 -12.61 -3.50 7.94
CA THR A 126 -13.35 -2.72 8.94
C THR A 126 -14.85 -2.75 8.73
N ARG A 127 -15.32 -3.11 7.54
CA ARG A 127 -16.70 -3.02 7.04
C ARG A 127 -17.24 -1.59 6.97
N LEU A 128 -16.36 -0.58 7.07
CA LEU A 128 -16.73 0.82 6.85
C LEU A 128 -16.26 1.26 5.45
N PRO A 129 -16.96 2.21 4.83
CA PRO A 129 -16.49 2.82 3.59
C PRO A 129 -15.11 3.43 3.77
N SER A 130 -14.24 3.19 2.80
CA SER A 130 -12.93 3.81 2.73
C SER A 130 -12.69 4.40 1.34
N SER A 131 -11.77 5.33 1.24
CA SER A 131 -11.46 6.01 -0.02
C SER A 131 -9.96 6.26 -0.17
N THR A 132 -9.52 6.47 -1.40
CA THR A 132 -8.21 7.11 -1.57
C THR A 132 -8.29 8.60 -1.23
N ILE A 133 -7.17 9.18 -0.77
CA ILE A 133 -7.12 10.62 -0.47
C ILE A 133 -7.48 11.44 -1.72
N HIS A 134 -6.99 11.06 -2.89
CA HIS A 134 -7.33 11.73 -4.16
C HIS A 134 -8.83 11.72 -4.45
N ARG A 135 -9.51 10.58 -4.24
CA ARG A 135 -10.96 10.48 -4.44
C ARG A 135 -11.74 11.26 -3.40
N PHE A 136 -11.30 11.21 -2.14
CA PHE A 136 -11.90 11.98 -1.04
C PHE A 136 -11.86 13.49 -1.33
N LEU A 137 -10.72 13.98 -1.83
CA LEU A 137 -10.53 15.38 -2.20
C LEU A 137 -11.08 15.73 -3.59
N LYS A 138 -11.67 14.77 -4.30
CA LYS A 138 -12.21 14.93 -5.67
C LYS A 138 -11.17 15.53 -6.62
N TRP A 139 -10.07 14.78 -6.81
CA TRP A 139 -9.02 15.16 -7.75
C TRP A 139 -9.55 15.32 -9.18
N ASP A 140 -9.39 16.53 -9.74
CA ASP A 140 -9.65 16.83 -11.14
C ASP A 140 -8.34 16.75 -11.93
N LYS A 141 -8.23 15.70 -12.75
CA LYS A 141 -7.02 15.41 -13.52
C LYS A 141 -6.80 16.44 -14.65
N GLU A 142 -7.86 16.97 -15.24
CA GLU A 142 -7.76 17.90 -16.37
C GLU A 142 -7.19 19.25 -15.93
N ASN A 143 -7.67 19.74 -14.79
CA ASN A 143 -7.26 21.03 -14.23
C ASN A 143 -6.11 20.92 -13.23
N ASN A 144 -5.70 19.70 -12.85
CA ASN A 144 -4.66 19.42 -11.85
C ASN A 144 -4.94 20.09 -10.50
N ILE A 145 -6.19 20.01 -10.02
CA ILE A 145 -6.65 20.62 -8.76
C ILE A 145 -7.51 19.65 -7.96
N PHE A 146 -7.60 19.89 -6.65
CA PHE A 146 -8.56 19.23 -5.77
C PHE A 146 -9.82 20.11 -5.61
N ALA A 147 -11.00 19.54 -5.91
CA ALA A 147 -12.27 20.27 -5.75
C ALA A 147 -12.63 20.51 -4.28
N ILE A 148 -12.21 19.59 -3.38
CA ILE A 148 -12.29 19.77 -1.93
C ILE A 148 -10.97 20.41 -1.46
N ASN A 149 -11.07 21.61 -0.87
CA ASN A 149 -9.94 22.46 -0.50
C ASN A 149 -10.35 23.46 0.62
N GLU A 150 -9.54 24.44 0.90
CA GLU A 150 -9.78 25.46 1.97
C GLU A 150 -11.11 26.22 1.83
N LEU A 151 -11.66 26.35 0.63
CA LEU A 151 -12.92 27.06 0.39
C LEU A 151 -14.15 26.21 0.72
N ASN A 152 -14.01 24.89 0.69
CA ASN A 152 -15.10 23.94 0.92
C ASN A 152 -14.62 22.66 1.65
N PRO A 153 -13.99 22.81 2.84
CA PRO A 153 -13.43 21.68 3.57
C PRO A 153 -14.54 20.74 4.07
N LEU A 154 -14.21 19.44 4.12
CA LEU A 154 -15.08 18.42 4.70
C LEU A 154 -14.82 18.29 6.20
N HIS A 155 -15.85 17.87 6.93
CA HIS A 155 -15.77 17.63 8.37
C HIS A 155 -16.07 16.17 8.70
N TYR A 156 -15.13 15.55 9.41
CA TYR A 156 -15.28 14.29 10.11
C TYR A 156 -14.61 14.40 11.48
N ASN A 157 -15.13 13.70 12.46
CA ASN A 157 -14.57 13.77 13.81
C ASN A 157 -13.31 12.92 13.97
N LEU A 158 -13.17 11.85 13.17
CA LEU A 158 -12.02 10.97 13.19
C LEU A 158 -11.58 10.59 11.76
N PHE A 159 -10.34 10.87 11.42
CA PHE A 159 -9.69 10.34 10.23
C PHE A 159 -8.71 9.24 10.62
N ILE A 160 -8.71 8.14 9.89
CA ILE A 160 -7.68 7.10 9.97
C ILE A 160 -7.06 6.97 8.58
N ILE A 161 -5.76 7.24 8.47
CA ILE A 161 -5.02 7.22 7.21
C ILE A 161 -4.02 6.08 7.26
N ASP A 162 -4.26 5.03 6.47
CA ASP A 162 -3.37 3.87 6.40
C ASP A 162 -2.32 4.04 5.28
N GLU A 163 -1.27 3.22 5.31
CA GLU A 163 -0.12 3.27 4.38
C GLU A 163 0.52 4.67 4.31
N THR A 164 0.62 5.37 5.43
CA THR A 164 1.12 6.75 5.52
C THR A 164 2.56 6.90 5.00
N SER A 165 3.36 5.83 4.97
CA SER A 165 4.71 5.85 4.38
C SER A 165 4.73 6.27 2.90
N MET A 166 3.61 6.13 2.19
CA MET A 166 3.44 6.50 0.79
C MET A 166 2.94 7.94 0.56
N LEU A 167 2.65 8.68 1.63
CA LEU A 167 2.21 10.07 1.55
C LEU A 167 3.39 11.01 1.25
N ASP A 168 3.23 11.87 0.25
CA ASP A 168 4.14 12.98 -0.01
C ASP A 168 3.63 14.30 0.59
N ASN A 169 4.48 15.33 0.59
CA ASN A 169 4.17 16.64 1.15
C ASN A 169 2.94 17.29 0.50
N HIS A 170 2.82 17.17 -0.82
CA HIS A 170 1.73 17.81 -1.57
C HIS A 170 0.37 17.17 -1.25
N LEU A 171 0.31 15.84 -1.21
CA LEU A 171 -0.92 15.12 -0.91
C LEU A 171 -1.36 15.34 0.55
N LEU A 172 -0.41 15.40 1.50
CA LEU A 172 -0.71 15.72 2.88
C LEU A 172 -1.19 17.17 3.04
N ALA A 173 -0.54 18.13 2.38
CA ALA A 173 -0.99 19.53 2.41
C ALA A 173 -2.39 19.69 1.80
N SER A 174 -2.63 19.01 0.69
CA SER A 174 -3.96 19.01 0.06
C SER A 174 -5.03 18.37 0.97
N PHE A 175 -4.67 17.31 1.70
CA PHE A 175 -5.55 16.71 2.69
C PHE A 175 -5.90 17.71 3.82
N PHE A 176 -4.90 18.36 4.41
CA PHE A 176 -5.16 19.35 5.45
C PHE A 176 -5.98 20.56 4.94
N LYS A 177 -5.76 21.00 3.70
CA LYS A 177 -6.57 22.04 3.05
C LYS A 177 -8.02 21.61 2.83
N GLY A 178 -8.24 20.31 2.61
CA GLY A 178 -9.58 19.74 2.33
C GLY A 178 -10.40 19.36 3.56
N ILE A 179 -9.90 19.57 4.77
CA ILE A 179 -10.61 19.20 6.01
C ILE A 179 -10.69 20.37 7.00
N THR A 180 -11.64 20.28 7.91
CA THR A 180 -11.64 21.16 9.10
C THR A 180 -10.72 20.54 10.16
N LEU A 181 -9.83 21.32 10.75
CA LEU A 181 -8.90 20.81 11.76
C LEU A 181 -9.54 20.52 13.13
N ASN A 182 -10.86 20.70 13.29
CA ASN A 182 -11.58 20.25 14.51
C ASN A 182 -11.89 18.75 14.43
N THR A 183 -10.85 17.94 14.45
CA THR A 183 -10.89 16.49 14.19
C THR A 183 -9.76 15.77 14.93
N GLN A 184 -9.86 14.45 15.03
CA GLN A 184 -8.77 13.55 15.39
C GLN A 184 -8.20 12.90 14.13
N ILE A 185 -6.88 12.77 14.03
CA ILE A 185 -6.21 12.14 12.89
C ILE A 185 -5.25 11.07 13.39
N VAL A 186 -5.43 9.85 12.90
CA VAL A 186 -4.57 8.70 13.19
C VAL A 186 -3.84 8.30 11.91
N PHE A 187 -2.54 8.47 11.90
CA PHE A 187 -1.68 7.99 10.83
C PHE A 187 -1.21 6.58 11.14
N VAL A 188 -1.44 5.66 10.20
CA VAL A 188 -1.03 4.25 10.33
C VAL A 188 -0.07 3.92 9.19
N GLY A 189 1.04 3.25 9.48
CA GLY A 189 2.00 2.90 8.44
C GLY A 189 3.23 2.16 8.97
N ASP A 190 4.23 2.07 8.13
CA ASP A 190 5.51 1.47 8.48
C ASP A 190 6.65 2.38 8.02
N VAL A 191 7.33 3.01 8.99
CA VAL A 191 8.42 3.97 8.74
C VAL A 191 9.64 3.34 8.04
N HIS A 192 9.75 2.02 8.06
CA HIS A 192 10.86 1.27 7.47
C HIS A 192 10.59 0.84 6.02
N GLN A 193 9.34 0.93 5.54
CA GLN A 193 9.00 0.70 4.15
C GLN A 193 9.49 1.83 3.24
N LEU A 194 9.37 1.61 1.93
CA LEU A 194 9.67 2.64 0.93
C LEU A 194 8.86 3.90 1.19
N PRO A 195 9.50 5.08 1.12
CA PRO A 195 8.79 6.35 1.21
C PRO A 195 7.97 6.62 -0.06
N SER A 196 7.23 7.72 -0.04
CA SER A 196 6.55 8.28 -1.22
C SER A 196 7.52 8.50 -2.39
N VAL A 197 6.98 8.44 -3.61
CA VAL A 197 7.72 8.83 -4.83
C VAL A 197 7.87 10.35 -4.90
N GLY A 198 6.84 11.10 -4.48
CA GLY A 198 6.88 12.55 -4.34
C GLY A 198 7.72 13.00 -3.14
N PRO A 199 8.08 14.31 -3.07
CA PRO A 199 8.89 14.86 -1.98
C PRO A 199 8.24 14.69 -0.61
N GLY A 200 9.05 14.32 0.39
CA GLY A 200 8.65 14.22 1.80
C GLY A 200 8.93 12.87 2.44
N LEU A 201 9.27 12.90 3.73
CA LEU A 201 9.45 11.73 4.57
C LEU A 201 8.46 11.81 5.75
N ILE A 202 7.18 12.08 5.42
CA ILE A 202 6.12 12.48 6.34
C ILE A 202 6.13 11.68 7.63
N LEU A 203 6.01 10.36 7.54
CA LEU A 203 5.92 9.50 8.73
C LEU A 203 7.18 9.60 9.61
N SER A 204 8.36 9.58 8.99
CA SER A 204 9.65 9.69 9.68
C SER A 204 9.82 11.06 10.35
N ASP A 205 9.45 12.13 9.65
CA ASP A 205 9.67 13.49 10.13
C ASP A 205 8.68 13.85 11.25
N MET A 206 7.43 13.39 11.16
CA MET A 206 6.46 13.50 12.25
C MET A 206 6.93 12.79 13.53
N ILE A 207 7.53 11.59 13.41
CA ILE A 207 8.09 10.85 14.55
C ILE A 207 9.27 11.63 15.16
N LYS A 208 10.21 12.15 14.33
CA LYS A 208 11.32 12.99 14.78
C LYS A 208 10.86 14.28 15.46
N ALA A 209 9.74 14.84 15.01
CA ALA A 209 9.10 16.01 15.62
C ALA A 209 8.36 15.69 16.93
N ASN A 210 8.49 14.47 17.46
CA ASN A 210 7.87 14.02 18.70
C ASN A 210 6.34 14.09 18.71
N ILE A 211 5.69 13.92 17.55
CA ILE A 211 4.25 13.72 17.51
C ILE A 211 3.91 12.41 18.23
N PRO A 212 2.83 12.37 19.03
CA PRO A 212 2.44 11.17 19.76
C PRO A 212 2.43 9.94 18.85
N HIS A 213 3.28 8.97 19.13
CA HIS A 213 3.42 7.77 18.32
C HIS A 213 3.62 6.52 19.15
N ILE A 214 3.15 5.40 18.64
CA ILE A 214 3.40 4.06 19.18
C ILE A 214 4.07 3.22 18.09
N MET A 215 5.23 2.68 18.42
CA MET A 215 5.95 1.74 17.58
C MET A 215 5.62 0.32 18.03
N LEU A 216 5.01 -0.46 17.12
CA LEU A 216 4.63 -1.85 17.37
C LEU A 216 5.83 -2.75 17.03
N GLU A 217 6.36 -3.41 18.01
CA GLU A 217 7.51 -4.31 17.86
C GLU A 217 7.11 -5.79 17.89
N THR A 218 6.02 -6.11 18.59
CA THR A 218 5.53 -7.48 18.72
C THR A 218 4.88 -7.95 17.43
N ILE A 219 5.37 -9.08 16.87
CA ILE A 219 4.88 -9.68 15.63
C ILE A 219 3.91 -10.82 15.98
N TYR A 220 2.69 -10.77 15.43
CA TYR A 220 1.63 -11.76 15.67
C TYR A 220 1.37 -12.70 14.49
N ARG A 221 1.97 -12.43 13.35
CA ARG A 221 1.76 -13.24 12.14
C ARG A 221 2.56 -14.52 12.18
N GLN A 222 1.80 -15.59 12.09
CA GLN A 222 2.25 -16.98 11.81
C GLN A 222 3.16 -17.59 12.85
N SER A 223 3.03 -18.90 12.99
CA SER A 223 3.78 -19.82 13.85
C SER A 223 5.09 -19.23 14.45
N GLU A 224 5.36 -19.52 15.69
CA GLU A 224 6.61 -19.16 16.41
C GLU A 224 7.90 -19.48 15.62
N ASN A 225 7.79 -20.16 14.48
CA ASN A 225 8.88 -20.63 13.62
C ASN A 225 8.99 -19.90 12.27
N SER A 226 8.25 -18.79 12.03
CA SER A 226 8.37 -18.04 10.76
C SER A 226 9.71 -17.29 10.70
N TYR A 227 10.46 -17.49 9.59
CA TYR A 227 11.73 -16.81 9.36
C TYR A 227 11.57 -15.43 8.71
N ILE A 228 10.49 -15.21 7.96
CA ILE A 228 10.26 -13.95 7.22
C ILE A 228 10.30 -12.71 8.12
N PRO A 229 9.64 -12.67 9.30
CA PRO A 229 9.71 -11.52 10.20
C PRO A 229 11.12 -11.28 10.75
N PHE A 230 11.87 -12.34 11.03
CA PHE A 230 13.26 -12.27 11.47
C PHE A 230 14.15 -11.68 10.36
N LEU A 231 13.99 -12.16 9.12
CA LEU A 231 14.70 -11.62 7.96
C LEU A 231 14.39 -10.14 7.75
N ALA A 232 13.11 -9.76 7.79
CA ALA A 232 12.69 -8.36 7.66
C ALA A 232 13.30 -7.47 8.75
N LYS A 233 13.33 -7.95 10.01
CA LYS A 233 13.96 -7.24 11.13
C LYS A 233 15.47 -7.05 10.89
N ASN A 234 16.19 -8.08 10.47
CA ASN A 234 17.63 -7.97 10.20
C ASN A 234 17.94 -7.01 9.05
N ILE A 235 17.13 -7.03 7.97
CA ILE A 235 17.27 -6.06 6.87
C ILE A 235 17.02 -4.63 7.38
N LYS A 236 16.00 -4.43 8.20
CA LYS A 236 15.68 -3.14 8.80
C LYS A 236 16.83 -2.61 9.66
N ASP A 237 17.37 -3.44 10.54
CA ASP A 237 18.41 -3.09 11.52
C ASP A 237 19.83 -3.06 10.92
N VAL A 238 19.96 -3.30 9.60
CA VAL A 238 21.26 -3.36 8.88
C VAL A 238 22.22 -4.39 9.48
N ASN A 239 21.68 -5.42 10.07
CA ASN A 239 22.50 -6.49 10.64
C ASN A 239 23.12 -7.36 9.54
N THR A 240 24.31 -7.86 9.79
CA THR A 240 24.94 -8.85 8.92
C THR A 240 24.08 -10.12 8.93
N LEU A 241 23.57 -10.52 7.77
CA LEU A 241 22.79 -11.74 7.62
C LEU A 241 23.73 -12.95 7.54
N GLU A 242 24.20 -13.44 8.69
CA GLU A 242 25.10 -14.60 8.72
C GLU A 242 24.43 -15.90 8.22
N ASN A 243 23.11 -16.00 8.35
CA ASN A 243 22.35 -17.22 8.07
C ASN A 243 21.17 -17.02 7.09
N PHE A 244 21.28 -16.10 6.11
CA PHE A 244 20.22 -15.93 5.12
C PHE A 244 20.07 -17.15 4.17
N ASN A 245 21.10 -17.96 4.02
CA ASN A 245 21.11 -19.16 3.18
C ASN A 245 20.57 -20.39 3.93
N ILE A 246 19.38 -20.25 4.49
CA ILE A 246 18.67 -21.34 5.16
C ILE A 246 17.39 -21.66 4.40
N LYS A 247 16.81 -22.81 4.74
CA LYS A 247 15.51 -23.25 4.27
C LYS A 247 14.62 -23.52 5.47
N THR A 248 13.48 -22.84 5.53
CA THR A 248 12.42 -23.09 6.50
C THR A 248 11.11 -23.40 5.77
N ASP A 249 10.03 -23.57 6.49
CA ASP A 249 8.73 -23.87 5.89
C ASP A 249 8.19 -22.67 5.06
N ASP A 250 8.53 -21.44 5.45
CA ASP A 250 8.06 -20.20 4.85
C ASP A 250 9.14 -19.43 4.07
N TYR A 251 10.40 -19.85 4.11
CA TYR A 251 11.50 -19.14 3.46
C TYR A 251 12.52 -20.09 2.84
N SER A 252 13.04 -19.70 1.69
CA SER A 252 14.17 -20.40 1.05
C SER A 252 14.99 -19.42 0.23
N PHE A 253 16.31 -19.45 0.41
CA PHE A 253 17.25 -18.74 -0.44
C PHE A 253 17.91 -19.71 -1.42
N ILE A 254 18.01 -19.32 -2.69
CA ILE A 254 18.64 -20.10 -3.74
C ILE A 254 19.73 -19.26 -4.38
N SER A 255 20.99 -19.68 -4.23
CA SER A 255 22.12 -19.04 -4.89
C SER A 255 22.14 -19.43 -6.36
N ALA A 256 22.25 -18.43 -7.25
CA ALA A 256 22.33 -18.63 -8.69
C ALA A 256 23.21 -17.53 -9.33
N ASN A 257 23.84 -17.83 -10.45
CA ASN A 257 24.46 -16.81 -11.29
C ASN A 257 23.37 -15.99 -12.01
N ASN A 258 23.70 -14.78 -12.47
CA ASN A 258 22.73 -13.88 -13.10
C ASN A 258 22.04 -14.50 -14.33
N ASP A 259 22.74 -15.24 -15.13
CA ASP A 259 22.24 -15.99 -16.30
C ASP A 259 21.32 -17.16 -15.95
N GLN A 260 21.38 -17.66 -14.70
CA GLN A 260 20.61 -18.80 -14.22
C GLN A 260 19.31 -18.38 -13.48
N ILE A 261 19.15 -17.11 -13.15
CA ILE A 261 18.01 -16.62 -12.32
C ILE A 261 16.68 -16.99 -12.96
N LYS A 262 16.50 -16.76 -14.27
CA LYS A 262 15.25 -17.11 -14.99
C LYS A 262 14.93 -18.59 -14.92
N ASP A 263 15.93 -19.44 -15.12
CA ASP A 263 15.76 -20.90 -15.03
C ASP A 263 15.42 -21.35 -13.62
N CYS A 264 16.02 -20.72 -12.60
CA CYS A 264 15.67 -20.97 -11.22
C CYS A 264 14.21 -20.58 -10.93
N ILE A 265 13.78 -19.39 -11.35
CA ILE A 265 12.39 -18.93 -11.20
C ILE A 265 11.44 -19.90 -11.88
N LYS A 266 11.71 -20.29 -13.12
CA LYS A 266 10.91 -21.28 -13.86
C LYS A 266 10.79 -22.59 -13.09
N LYS A 267 11.91 -23.16 -12.62
CA LYS A 267 11.90 -24.41 -11.86
C LYS A 267 11.13 -24.32 -10.55
N ILE A 268 11.23 -23.19 -9.84
CA ILE A 268 10.48 -22.94 -8.60
C ILE A 268 8.98 -22.94 -8.89
N ILE A 269 8.55 -22.13 -9.88
CA ILE A 269 7.14 -21.98 -10.23
C ILE A 269 6.53 -23.30 -10.69
N LEU A 270 7.22 -24.06 -11.55
CA LEU A 270 6.74 -25.38 -11.98
C LEU A 270 6.53 -26.32 -10.79
N LYS A 271 7.47 -26.35 -9.83
CA LYS A 271 7.30 -27.13 -8.60
C LYS A 271 6.15 -26.63 -7.71
N MET A 272 5.85 -25.34 -7.72
CA MET A 272 4.70 -24.78 -6.99
C MET A 272 3.39 -25.20 -7.64
N LEU A 273 3.32 -25.14 -8.97
CA LEU A 273 2.16 -25.61 -9.74
C LEU A 273 1.92 -27.12 -9.55
N ASP A 274 2.98 -27.94 -9.54
CA ASP A 274 2.90 -29.39 -9.23
C ASP A 274 2.32 -29.66 -7.83
N LYS A 275 2.48 -28.72 -6.90
CA LYS A 275 1.88 -28.78 -5.55
C LYS A 275 0.47 -28.15 -5.47
N ASN A 276 -0.18 -27.91 -6.62
CA ASN A 276 -1.48 -27.28 -6.74
C ASN A 276 -1.56 -25.84 -6.20
N ILE A 277 -0.43 -25.12 -6.10
CA ILE A 277 -0.42 -23.68 -5.81
C ILE A 277 -0.84 -22.96 -7.09
N LYS A 278 -1.88 -22.16 -7.01
CA LYS A 278 -2.45 -21.48 -8.19
C LYS A 278 -1.61 -20.28 -8.62
N SER A 279 -1.64 -19.94 -9.90
CA SER A 279 -0.89 -18.80 -10.46
C SER A 279 -1.24 -17.45 -9.81
N ASN A 280 -2.48 -17.28 -9.37
CA ASN A 280 -2.93 -16.06 -8.69
C ASN A 280 -2.42 -15.93 -7.23
N GLN A 281 -1.86 -16.98 -6.66
CA GLN A 281 -1.24 -17.02 -5.33
C GLN A 281 0.27 -16.71 -5.39
N ILE A 282 0.85 -16.68 -6.59
CA ILE A 282 2.29 -16.47 -6.82
C ILE A 282 2.52 -15.06 -7.37
N GLU A 283 3.48 -14.34 -6.79
CA GLU A 283 3.92 -13.04 -7.29
C GLU A 283 5.44 -13.00 -7.41
N VAL A 284 5.95 -12.42 -8.50
CA VAL A 284 7.37 -12.19 -8.69
C VAL A 284 7.66 -10.70 -8.53
N LEU A 285 8.46 -10.34 -7.52
CA LEU A 285 8.80 -8.96 -7.22
C LEU A 285 10.25 -8.66 -7.63
N ALA A 286 10.45 -7.74 -8.56
CA ALA A 286 11.78 -7.36 -9.01
C ALA A 286 12.04 -5.85 -8.85
N PRO A 287 13.31 -5.42 -8.65
CA PRO A 287 13.62 -4.02 -8.39
C PRO A 287 13.59 -3.14 -9.65
N MET A 288 13.74 -3.71 -10.85
CA MET A 288 13.90 -2.97 -12.11
C MET A 288 13.07 -3.54 -13.25
N TYR A 289 12.66 -2.66 -14.17
CA TYR A 289 11.93 -3.04 -15.38
C TYR A 289 12.84 -3.66 -16.44
N LYS A 290 13.98 -3.04 -16.73
CA LYS A 290 14.91 -3.42 -17.79
C LYS A 290 15.99 -4.39 -17.31
N GLY A 291 16.64 -5.05 -18.26
CA GLY A 291 17.71 -6.01 -18.02
C GLY A 291 17.27 -7.45 -18.13
N GLU A 292 18.22 -8.37 -18.10
CA GLU A 292 17.98 -9.80 -18.31
C GLU A 292 16.95 -10.37 -17.34
N ASN A 293 17.08 -10.05 -16.05
CA ASN A 293 16.19 -10.46 -14.98
C ASN A 293 15.19 -9.35 -14.59
N GLY A 294 14.94 -8.37 -15.47
CA GLY A 294 14.00 -7.28 -15.25
C GLY A 294 12.55 -7.72 -15.47
N ILE A 295 11.62 -6.92 -14.95
CA ILE A 295 10.18 -7.17 -14.96
C ILE A 295 9.66 -7.45 -16.36
N ASP A 296 10.12 -6.69 -17.38
CA ASP A 296 9.67 -6.87 -18.75
C ASP A 296 9.98 -8.30 -19.26
N ASN A 297 11.20 -8.76 -19.06
CA ASN A 297 11.62 -10.10 -19.46
C ASN A 297 11.04 -11.21 -18.60
N LEU A 298 10.84 -10.93 -17.31
CA LEU A 298 10.18 -11.87 -16.40
C LEU A 298 8.72 -12.04 -16.76
N ASN A 299 8.01 -11.00 -17.14
CA ASN A 299 6.61 -11.10 -17.57
C ASN A 299 6.46 -11.98 -18.83
N ILE A 300 7.38 -11.88 -19.80
CA ILE A 300 7.39 -12.76 -20.99
C ILE A 300 7.58 -14.23 -20.55
N LEU A 301 8.58 -14.51 -19.73
CA LEU A 301 8.83 -15.86 -19.22
C LEU A 301 7.62 -16.42 -18.46
N LEU A 302 7.03 -15.60 -17.59
CA LEU A 302 5.94 -16.01 -16.70
C LEU A 302 4.62 -16.16 -17.46
N GLN A 303 4.37 -15.36 -18.49
CA GLN A 303 3.24 -15.53 -19.38
C GLN A 303 3.28 -16.92 -20.04
N ASP A 304 4.43 -17.33 -20.56
CA ASP A 304 4.59 -18.63 -21.20
C ASP A 304 4.43 -19.81 -20.21
N ILE A 305 4.72 -19.60 -18.91
CA ILE A 305 4.52 -20.64 -17.89
C ILE A 305 3.05 -20.70 -17.43
N PHE A 306 2.43 -19.55 -17.17
CA PHE A 306 1.10 -19.50 -16.56
C PHE A 306 -0.04 -19.46 -17.59
N ASN A 307 0.24 -18.97 -18.81
CA ASN A 307 -0.73 -18.75 -19.86
C ASN A 307 -0.12 -18.99 -21.25
N GLU A 308 0.36 -20.21 -21.47
CA GLU A 308 0.98 -20.63 -22.73
C GLU A 308 0.07 -20.36 -23.95
N SER A 309 0.69 -19.94 -25.06
CA SER A 309 -0.02 -19.83 -26.35
C SER A 309 -0.42 -21.19 -26.85
N THR A 310 -1.70 -21.36 -27.13
CA THR A 310 -2.26 -22.60 -27.67
C THR A 310 -3.12 -22.30 -28.88
N VAL A 311 -3.25 -23.29 -29.80
CA VAL A 311 -4.10 -23.16 -31.00
C VAL A 311 -5.54 -22.82 -30.60
N GLY A 312 -6.06 -21.71 -31.13
CA GLY A 312 -7.43 -21.24 -30.86
C GLY A 312 -7.56 -20.30 -29.67
N LYS A 313 -6.48 -19.96 -28.98
CA LYS A 313 -6.48 -18.90 -27.95
C LYS A 313 -6.36 -17.53 -28.62
N ASP A 314 -7.28 -16.63 -28.29
CA ASP A 314 -7.23 -15.26 -28.81
C ASP A 314 -6.06 -14.49 -28.20
N GLU A 315 -5.22 -13.91 -29.05
CA GLU A 315 -4.09 -13.07 -28.67
C GLU A 315 -3.98 -11.83 -29.55
N THR A 316 -3.38 -10.78 -29.05
CA THR A 316 -3.13 -9.53 -29.78
C THR A 316 -1.79 -8.92 -29.42
N HIS A 317 -1.19 -8.19 -30.36
CA HIS A 317 0.08 -7.50 -30.15
C HIS A 317 -0.15 -5.99 -30.02
N ILE A 318 0.33 -5.41 -28.94
CA ILE A 318 0.31 -3.96 -28.71
C ILE A 318 1.75 -3.50 -28.45
N GLY A 319 2.36 -2.89 -29.46
CA GLY A 319 3.78 -2.60 -29.42
C GLY A 319 4.61 -3.89 -29.23
N PRO A 320 5.52 -3.94 -28.25
CA PRO A 320 6.33 -5.14 -27.99
C PRO A 320 5.63 -6.18 -27.10
N ILE A 321 4.40 -5.91 -26.63
CA ILE A 321 3.69 -6.77 -25.67
C ILE A 321 2.66 -7.62 -26.42
N THR A 322 2.64 -8.92 -26.14
CA THR A 322 1.60 -9.84 -26.60
C THR A 322 0.63 -10.10 -25.45
N TYR A 323 -0.64 -9.79 -25.64
CA TYR A 323 -1.70 -10.08 -24.69
C TYR A 323 -2.52 -11.28 -25.14
N ARG A 324 -2.87 -12.17 -24.22
CA ARG A 324 -3.67 -13.38 -24.46
C ARG A 324 -4.86 -13.44 -23.52
N VAL A 325 -5.95 -14.00 -23.94
CA VAL A 325 -7.07 -14.30 -23.03
C VAL A 325 -6.56 -15.15 -21.86
N GLY A 326 -6.92 -14.75 -20.65
CA GLY A 326 -6.44 -15.35 -19.40
C GLY A 326 -5.21 -14.65 -18.80
N ASP A 327 -4.60 -13.66 -19.48
CA ASP A 327 -3.45 -12.95 -18.92
C ASP A 327 -3.80 -12.17 -17.66
N LYS A 328 -2.87 -12.19 -16.71
CA LYS A 328 -2.88 -11.38 -15.49
C LYS A 328 -2.35 -9.98 -15.80
N ILE A 329 -3.16 -8.96 -15.58
CA ILE A 329 -2.94 -7.58 -16.00
C ILE A 329 -2.90 -6.64 -14.79
N LEU A 330 -1.98 -5.68 -14.82
CA LEU A 330 -1.89 -4.56 -13.90
C LEU A 330 -2.44 -3.30 -14.56
N ASN A 331 -3.39 -2.65 -13.92
CA ASN A 331 -3.84 -1.34 -14.32
C ASN A 331 -2.82 -0.27 -13.86
N LEU A 332 -2.50 0.68 -14.75
CA LEU A 332 -1.46 1.70 -14.53
C LEU A 332 -2.02 3.08 -14.20
N VAL A 333 -3.32 3.29 -14.37
CA VAL A 333 -3.98 4.59 -14.18
C VAL A 333 -5.22 4.43 -13.29
N ASN A 334 -5.64 5.54 -12.67
CA ASN A 334 -6.92 5.54 -11.96
C ASN A 334 -8.06 5.77 -12.93
N ASP A 335 -9.06 4.89 -12.89
CA ASP A 335 -10.35 5.02 -13.53
C ASP A 335 -11.43 5.11 -12.45
N LEU A 336 -11.83 6.34 -12.15
CA LEU A 336 -12.77 6.62 -11.06
C LEU A 336 -14.21 6.21 -11.40
N GLU A 337 -14.58 6.25 -12.69
CA GLU A 337 -15.92 5.88 -13.15
C GLU A 337 -16.16 4.39 -12.92
N ASN A 338 -15.19 3.58 -13.27
CA ASN A 338 -15.24 2.14 -13.09
C ASN A 338 -14.75 1.65 -11.71
N ASN A 339 -14.32 2.55 -10.85
CA ASN A 339 -13.71 2.23 -9.55
C ASN A 339 -12.50 1.27 -9.66
N ILE A 340 -11.65 1.51 -10.66
CA ILE A 340 -10.40 0.78 -10.85
C ILE A 340 -9.23 1.73 -10.62
N TYR A 341 -8.24 1.25 -9.92
CA TYR A 341 -7.13 2.07 -9.47
C TYR A 341 -5.79 1.60 -10.04
N ASN A 342 -4.85 2.53 -10.09
CA ASN A 342 -3.47 2.18 -10.41
C ASN A 342 -2.96 1.10 -9.42
N GLY A 343 -2.49 0.01 -10.00
CA GLY A 343 -2.05 -1.16 -9.26
C GLY A 343 -3.10 -2.27 -9.17
N ASP A 344 -4.36 -2.06 -9.54
CA ASP A 344 -5.35 -3.14 -9.53
C ASP A 344 -4.97 -4.25 -10.53
N ILE A 345 -5.23 -5.48 -10.10
CA ILE A 345 -4.98 -6.67 -10.91
C ILE A 345 -6.31 -7.16 -11.50
N GLY A 346 -6.29 -7.38 -12.81
CA GLY A 346 -7.38 -7.99 -13.56
C GLY A 346 -6.92 -9.17 -14.41
N TYR A 347 -7.86 -9.83 -15.06
CA TYR A 347 -7.60 -10.92 -15.99
C TYR A 347 -8.34 -10.65 -17.31
N ILE A 348 -7.64 -10.84 -18.43
CA ILE A 348 -8.25 -10.69 -19.76
C ILE A 348 -9.26 -11.83 -19.96
N GLU A 349 -10.53 -11.47 -20.17
CA GLU A 349 -11.58 -12.44 -20.47
C GLU A 349 -11.81 -12.61 -21.97
N GLU A 350 -11.75 -11.50 -22.73
CA GLU A 350 -12.05 -11.50 -24.15
C GLU A 350 -11.12 -10.54 -24.92
N ILE A 351 -10.80 -10.90 -26.15
CA ILE A 351 -10.09 -10.04 -27.12
C ILE A 351 -10.90 -10.04 -28.43
N ASN A 352 -11.47 -8.90 -28.79
CA ASN A 352 -12.35 -8.71 -29.96
C ASN A 352 -11.65 -7.80 -30.97
N ILE A 353 -10.79 -8.38 -31.81
CA ILE A 353 -9.94 -7.64 -32.77
C ILE A 353 -10.76 -6.76 -33.74
N GLU A 354 -11.98 -7.14 -34.05
CA GLU A 354 -12.87 -6.42 -34.96
C GLU A 354 -13.65 -5.29 -34.28
N SER A 355 -13.76 -5.31 -32.93
CA SER A 355 -14.50 -4.28 -32.21
C SER A 355 -13.63 -3.02 -32.01
N LYS A 356 -14.25 -1.86 -32.27
CA LYS A 356 -13.60 -0.55 -32.00
C LYS A 356 -13.80 -0.07 -30.57
N THR A 357 -14.88 -0.49 -29.91
CA THR A 357 -15.26 -0.04 -28.57
C THR A 357 -14.87 -1.03 -27.48
N ASP A 358 -15.03 -2.32 -27.76
CA ASP A 358 -14.81 -3.42 -26.82
C ASP A 358 -13.69 -4.32 -27.35
N PHE A 359 -12.54 -3.71 -27.61
CA PHE A 359 -11.40 -4.42 -28.18
C PHE A 359 -10.84 -5.47 -27.23
N MET A 360 -10.84 -5.17 -25.91
CA MET A 360 -10.42 -6.08 -24.85
C MET A 360 -11.32 -5.94 -23.63
N ILE A 361 -11.77 -7.06 -23.08
CA ILE A 361 -12.54 -7.08 -21.83
C ILE A 361 -11.68 -7.65 -20.73
N ILE A 362 -11.50 -6.88 -19.67
CA ILE A 362 -10.71 -7.25 -18.49
C ILE A 362 -11.61 -7.32 -17.26
N ASN A 363 -11.52 -8.42 -16.54
CA ASN A 363 -12.23 -8.62 -15.28
C ASN A 363 -11.37 -8.20 -14.09
N TYR A 364 -11.78 -7.15 -13.40
CA TYR A 364 -11.22 -6.72 -12.14
C TYR A 364 -12.18 -7.08 -11.00
N TYR A 365 -11.87 -8.13 -10.24
CA TYR A 365 -12.65 -8.53 -9.05
C TYR A 365 -14.15 -8.75 -9.31
N GLY A 366 -14.48 -9.35 -10.47
CA GLY A 366 -15.87 -9.60 -10.89
C GLY A 366 -16.52 -8.46 -11.67
N ARG A 367 -15.82 -7.35 -11.93
CA ARG A 367 -16.26 -6.25 -12.80
C ARG A 367 -15.59 -6.38 -14.15
N LYS A 368 -16.38 -6.45 -15.21
CA LYS A 368 -15.91 -6.50 -16.58
C LYS A 368 -15.80 -5.09 -17.14
N ILE A 369 -14.62 -4.72 -17.56
CA ILE A 369 -14.33 -3.40 -18.13
C ILE A 369 -13.86 -3.58 -19.56
N SER A 370 -14.50 -2.83 -20.45
CA SER A 370 -14.15 -2.77 -21.87
C SER A 370 -13.09 -1.72 -22.12
N TYR A 371 -12.07 -2.10 -22.87
CA TYR A 371 -10.99 -1.23 -23.31
C TYR A 371 -10.99 -1.09 -24.81
N LYS A 372 -10.78 0.12 -25.31
CA LYS A 372 -10.42 0.37 -26.70
C LYS A 372 -8.95 0.05 -26.92
N LYS A 373 -8.54 -0.10 -28.18
CA LYS A 373 -7.17 -0.45 -28.53
C LYS A 373 -6.14 0.60 -28.06
N ASP A 374 -6.47 1.87 -28.13
CA ASP A 374 -5.62 2.99 -27.70
C ASP A 374 -5.53 3.13 -26.17
N GLU A 375 -6.52 2.63 -25.45
CA GLU A 375 -6.52 2.62 -23.99
C GLU A 375 -5.59 1.54 -23.39
N LEU A 376 -5.14 0.57 -24.17
CA LEU A 376 -4.29 -0.51 -23.71
C LEU A 376 -2.87 -0.07 -23.27
N ILE A 377 -2.50 1.18 -23.54
CA ILE A 377 -1.29 1.80 -22.97
C ILE A 377 -1.40 1.97 -21.45
N THR A 378 -2.62 1.90 -20.91
CA THR A 378 -2.89 2.04 -19.48
C THR A 378 -2.79 0.74 -18.70
N ILE A 379 -2.43 -0.35 -19.34
CA ILE A 379 -2.27 -1.66 -18.71
C ILE A 379 -0.91 -2.29 -19.04
N THR A 380 -0.51 -3.27 -18.24
CA THR A 380 0.66 -4.12 -18.50
C THR A 380 0.47 -5.49 -17.86
N HIS A 381 1.33 -6.46 -18.16
CA HIS A 381 1.32 -7.74 -17.47
C HIS A 381 1.61 -7.59 -15.97
N ALA A 382 1.04 -8.47 -15.17
CA ALA A 382 1.16 -8.48 -13.71
C ALA A 382 1.66 -9.82 -13.14
N TYR A 383 2.37 -10.62 -13.92
CA TYR A 383 3.01 -11.84 -13.43
C TYR A 383 4.26 -11.52 -12.62
N ALA A 384 4.98 -10.48 -13.03
CA ALA A 384 6.03 -9.84 -12.26
C ALA A 384 5.76 -8.35 -12.17
N MET A 385 6.01 -7.76 -11.00
CA MET A 385 5.86 -6.32 -10.77
C MET A 385 7.03 -5.73 -9.97
N SER A 386 7.13 -4.41 -9.95
CA SER A 386 8.15 -3.76 -9.12
C SER A 386 7.77 -3.79 -7.64
N ILE A 387 8.81 -3.85 -6.78
CA ILE A 387 8.62 -3.77 -5.34
C ILE A 387 7.85 -2.49 -4.96
N HIS A 388 8.06 -1.37 -5.68
CA HIS A 388 7.29 -0.14 -5.47
C HIS A 388 5.79 -0.33 -5.74
N LYS A 389 5.45 -1.04 -6.82
CA LYS A 389 4.04 -1.32 -7.17
C LYS A 389 3.36 -2.34 -6.26
N SER A 390 4.13 -3.09 -5.49
CA SER A 390 3.59 -4.02 -4.49
C SER A 390 3.21 -3.36 -3.16
N GLN A 391 3.55 -2.09 -2.96
CA GLN A 391 3.16 -1.37 -1.74
C GLN A 391 1.64 -1.38 -1.53
N GLY A 392 1.19 -1.58 -0.30
CA GLY A 392 -0.23 -1.76 0.03
C GLY A 392 -0.82 -3.13 -0.36
N SER A 393 -0.01 -4.05 -0.92
CA SER A 393 -0.42 -5.41 -1.26
C SER A 393 0.22 -6.44 -0.32
N GLU A 394 -0.39 -7.62 -0.23
CA GLU A 394 0.16 -8.82 0.41
C GLU A 394 -0.09 -10.01 -0.49
N PHE A 395 0.86 -10.95 -0.53
CA PHE A 395 0.80 -12.13 -1.39
C PHE A 395 1.06 -13.39 -0.58
N GLU A 396 0.46 -14.50 -0.99
CA GLU A 396 0.66 -15.79 -0.31
C GLU A 396 2.07 -16.34 -0.57
N HIS A 397 2.56 -16.18 -1.80
CA HIS A 397 3.89 -16.64 -2.21
C HIS A 397 4.60 -15.55 -3.02
N VAL A 398 5.79 -15.17 -2.57
CA VAL A 398 6.63 -14.16 -3.24
C VAL A 398 7.94 -14.80 -3.69
N ILE A 399 8.30 -14.60 -4.95
CA ILE A 399 9.63 -14.89 -5.49
C ILE A 399 10.31 -13.55 -5.76
N MET A 400 11.46 -13.31 -5.12
CA MET A 400 12.20 -12.07 -5.27
C MET A 400 13.61 -12.32 -5.81
N PRO A 401 13.86 -12.14 -7.12
CA PRO A 401 15.19 -12.23 -7.68
C PRO A 401 16.03 -11.04 -7.21
N VAL A 402 17.19 -11.34 -6.63
CA VAL A 402 18.17 -10.35 -6.16
C VAL A 402 19.44 -10.54 -6.98
N SER A 403 19.72 -9.60 -7.87
CA SER A 403 20.88 -9.63 -8.78
C SER A 403 21.86 -8.53 -8.45
N THR A 404 23.15 -8.86 -8.48
CA THR A 404 24.24 -7.86 -8.33
C THR A 404 24.22 -6.78 -9.41
N ASN A 405 23.62 -7.07 -10.58
CA ASN A 405 23.42 -6.09 -11.65
C ASN A 405 22.48 -4.94 -11.23
N TYR A 406 21.71 -5.14 -10.16
CA TYR A 406 20.77 -4.15 -9.63
C TYR A 406 21.23 -3.54 -8.30
N SER A 407 22.53 -3.63 -7.98
CA SER A 407 23.09 -3.20 -6.68
C SER A 407 22.68 -1.80 -6.25
N ARG A 408 22.57 -0.84 -7.19
CA ARG A 408 22.12 0.53 -6.89
C ARG A 408 20.68 0.62 -6.40
N MET A 409 19.84 -0.37 -6.75
CA MET A 409 18.44 -0.42 -6.34
C MET A 409 18.24 -1.28 -5.07
N LEU A 410 19.24 -2.10 -4.70
CA LEU A 410 19.15 -3.03 -3.57
C LEU A 410 19.56 -2.33 -2.26
N TYR A 411 18.79 -1.31 -1.86
CA TYR A 411 18.95 -0.68 -0.56
C TYR A 411 17.94 -1.20 0.47
N ASN A 412 18.25 -1.01 1.74
CA ASN A 412 17.52 -1.66 2.84
C ASN A 412 16.01 -1.50 2.80
N LYS A 413 15.50 -0.28 2.57
CA LYS A 413 14.05 -0.05 2.53
C LYS A 413 13.37 -0.78 1.38
N LEU A 414 14.05 -0.91 0.22
CA LEU A 414 13.50 -1.67 -0.90
C LEU A 414 13.40 -3.16 -0.57
N LEU A 415 14.51 -3.74 -0.07
CA LEU A 415 14.55 -5.16 0.31
C LEU A 415 13.55 -5.46 1.42
N TYR A 416 13.52 -4.61 2.45
CA TYR A 416 12.55 -4.72 3.54
C TYR A 416 11.11 -4.69 3.03
N THR A 417 10.79 -3.73 2.13
CA THR A 417 9.46 -3.64 1.53
C THR A 417 9.12 -4.90 0.75
N GLY A 418 10.04 -5.44 -0.05
CA GLY A 418 9.81 -6.67 -0.81
C GLY A 418 9.60 -7.89 0.07
N VAL A 419 10.43 -8.07 1.12
CA VAL A 419 10.33 -9.20 2.06
C VAL A 419 9.07 -9.11 2.92
N SER A 420 8.55 -7.92 3.13
CA SER A 420 7.36 -7.68 3.95
C SER A 420 6.02 -7.86 3.20
N ARG A 421 6.06 -8.23 1.90
CA ARG A 421 4.86 -8.47 1.08
C ARG A 421 4.41 -9.90 1.19
#